data_cfb4a2c60c130c0c8357e6db0b625e44
#
_entry.id   cfb4a2c60c130c0c8357e6db0b625e44
#
_cell.length_a   1.000
_cell.length_b   1.000
_cell.length_c   1.000
_cell.angle_alpha   90.00
_cell.angle_beta   90.00
_cell.angle_gamma   90.00
#
_symmetry.space_group_name_H-M   'P 1'
#
loop_
_entity.id
_entity.type
_entity.pdbx_description
1 polymer ?
#
loop_
_entity_poly.entity_id
_entity_poly.type
_entity_poly.pdbx_seq_one_letter_code
_entity_poly.pdbx_strand_id
1 'polypeptide(L)'
;LEAQGAKVIEAPAIKIVPAADYAPLDNAIANINDYKWLVFTSANGVDYFFKRLGAAKKDARALANVTLAAIGSATAKALAEHGLTADLIPSAYKAEELAEALAGEITAGDKILLARAKVAREVLPESLRKIGAIVDVVTAYETVADCENKDELIEALESGEASIVTFTSSSTVTNLLEVLGDKKELLNKAALAAIGPVTADTLKKHGYTPAINAAEYTIDGLMTAITNFYNK
;
A
#
# COMPACT_ATOMS: atom_id res chain seq x y z
N LEU A 1 2.73 8.46 -20.34
CA LEU A 1 3.97 9.05 -20.88
C LEU A 1 4.38 8.36 -22.18
N GLU A 2 4.41 7.04 -22.24
CA GLU A 2 4.77 6.28 -23.46
C GLU A 2 3.89 6.63 -24.66
N ALA A 3 2.57 6.76 -24.45
CA ALA A 3 1.63 7.22 -25.49
C ALA A 3 1.94 8.64 -26.04
N GLN A 4 2.77 9.41 -25.32
CA GLN A 4 3.26 10.74 -25.72
C GLN A 4 4.71 10.71 -26.21
N GLY A 5 5.29 9.50 -26.43
CA GLY A 5 6.60 9.30 -26.99
C GLY A 5 7.75 9.32 -25.99
N ALA A 6 7.47 9.31 -24.68
CA ALA A 6 8.53 9.20 -23.68
C ALA A 6 9.01 7.74 -23.54
N LYS A 7 10.31 7.54 -23.34
CA LYS A 7 10.85 6.28 -22.83
C LYS A 7 10.62 6.25 -21.32
N VAL A 8 9.97 5.21 -20.81
CA VAL A 8 9.69 5.06 -19.38
C VAL A 8 10.57 3.95 -18.80
N ILE A 9 11.25 4.26 -17.69
CA ILE A 9 11.96 3.30 -16.86
C ILE A 9 11.12 3.11 -15.60
N GLU A 10 10.59 1.92 -15.40
CA GLU A 10 9.86 1.58 -14.19
C GLU A 10 10.87 1.28 -13.07
N ALA A 11 10.91 2.15 -12.07
CA ALA A 11 11.75 2.01 -10.89
C ALA A 11 10.88 1.99 -9.62
N PRO A 12 10.17 0.87 -9.35
CA PRO A 12 9.35 0.76 -8.15
C PRO A 12 10.24 0.89 -6.91
N ALA A 13 9.93 1.86 -6.05
CA ALA A 13 10.73 2.12 -4.84
C ALA A 13 10.34 1.22 -3.66
N ILE A 14 9.42 0.28 -3.87
CA ILE A 14 8.97 -0.69 -2.88
C ILE A 14 8.77 -2.06 -3.50
N LYS A 15 8.96 -3.08 -2.68
CA LYS A 15 8.61 -4.46 -2.97
C LYS A 15 7.74 -5.02 -1.86
N ILE A 16 6.71 -5.75 -2.26
CA ILE A 16 5.87 -6.51 -1.33
C ILE A 16 6.53 -7.89 -1.15
N VAL A 17 6.83 -8.22 0.09
CA VAL A 17 7.50 -9.47 0.45
C VAL A 17 6.71 -10.24 1.50
N PRO A 18 6.91 -11.57 1.61
CA PRO A 18 6.35 -12.36 2.69
C PRO A 18 6.73 -11.78 4.06
N ALA A 19 5.85 -11.93 5.06
CA ALA A 19 6.20 -11.59 6.43
C ALA A 19 7.40 -12.44 6.91
N ALA A 20 8.30 -11.83 7.67
CA ALA A 20 9.45 -12.54 8.23
C ALA A 20 9.05 -13.65 9.22
N ASP A 21 7.90 -13.47 9.89
CA ASP A 21 7.31 -14.48 10.78
C ASP A 21 5.81 -14.62 10.51
N TYR A 22 5.39 -15.81 10.13
CA TYR A 22 4.00 -16.16 9.89
C TYR A 22 3.32 -16.87 11.07
N ALA A 23 4.05 -17.18 12.17
CA ALA A 23 3.47 -17.91 13.30
C ALA A 23 2.20 -17.25 13.87
N PRO A 24 2.11 -15.91 14.03
CA PRO A 24 0.88 -15.26 14.49
C PRO A 24 -0.29 -15.43 13.51
N LEU A 25 -0.05 -15.28 12.20
CA LEU A 25 -1.07 -15.46 11.17
C LEU A 25 -1.50 -16.92 11.07
N ASP A 26 -0.57 -17.87 11.11
CA ASP A 26 -0.87 -19.30 11.04
C ASP A 26 -1.68 -19.76 12.26
N ASN A 27 -1.36 -19.24 13.45
CA ASN A 27 -2.14 -19.51 14.65
C ASN A 27 -3.56 -18.93 14.54
N ALA A 28 -3.71 -17.72 14.02
CA ALA A 28 -5.03 -17.13 13.77
C ALA A 28 -5.83 -17.95 12.75
N ILE A 29 -5.20 -18.41 11.65
CA ILE A 29 -5.83 -19.30 10.65
C ILE A 29 -6.23 -20.66 11.26
N ALA A 30 -5.42 -21.22 12.16
CA ALA A 30 -5.76 -22.46 12.85
C ALA A 30 -7.05 -22.30 13.66
N ASN A 31 -7.22 -21.16 14.32
CA ASN A 31 -8.34 -20.83 15.20
C ASN A 31 -9.34 -19.86 14.55
N ILE A 32 -9.48 -19.89 13.23
CA ILE A 32 -10.24 -18.87 12.47
C ILE A 32 -11.70 -18.76 12.88
N ASN A 33 -12.31 -19.84 13.35
CA ASN A 33 -13.70 -19.87 13.83
C ASN A 33 -13.92 -19.15 15.17
N ASP A 34 -12.86 -18.76 15.88
CA ASP A 34 -12.96 -17.93 17.09
C ASP A 34 -13.22 -16.45 16.75
N TYR A 35 -12.99 -16.06 15.50
CA TYR A 35 -13.18 -14.69 15.05
C TYR A 35 -14.56 -14.50 14.45
N LYS A 36 -15.21 -13.43 14.86
CA LYS A 36 -16.47 -12.98 14.26
C LYS A 36 -16.21 -12.20 12.96
N TRP A 37 -15.11 -11.44 12.92
CA TRP A 37 -14.74 -10.61 11.79
C TRP A 37 -13.33 -10.92 11.31
N LEU A 38 -13.17 -10.96 10.00
CA LEU A 38 -11.88 -10.91 9.32
C LEU A 38 -11.82 -9.64 8.45
N VAL A 39 -10.89 -8.76 8.77
CA VAL A 39 -10.80 -7.43 8.17
C VAL A 39 -9.54 -7.32 7.32
N PHE A 40 -9.71 -6.87 6.09
CA PHE A 40 -8.63 -6.61 5.15
C PHE A 40 -8.53 -5.13 4.78
N THR A 41 -7.34 -4.58 4.86
CA THR A 41 -7.05 -3.18 4.52
C THR A 41 -6.27 -3.03 3.20
N SER A 42 -6.05 -4.12 2.46
CA SER A 42 -5.41 -4.11 1.13
C SER A 42 -5.65 -5.42 0.39
N ALA A 43 -5.57 -5.39 -0.94
CA ALA A 43 -5.58 -6.58 -1.79
C ALA A 43 -4.41 -7.52 -1.46
N ASN A 44 -3.20 -6.97 -1.25
CA ASN A 44 -2.05 -7.77 -0.82
C ASN A 44 -2.31 -8.54 0.49
N GLY A 45 -3.03 -7.93 1.44
CA GLY A 45 -3.43 -8.60 2.68
C GLY A 45 -4.29 -9.84 2.41
N VAL A 46 -5.23 -9.75 1.47
CA VAL A 46 -6.05 -10.88 1.01
C VAL A 46 -5.16 -11.96 0.40
N ASP A 47 -4.32 -11.60 -0.57
CA ASP A 47 -3.49 -12.56 -1.30
C ASP A 47 -2.55 -13.34 -0.38
N TYR A 48 -1.88 -12.64 0.54
CA TYR A 48 -0.98 -13.29 1.49
C TYR A 48 -1.71 -14.13 2.53
N PHE A 49 -2.89 -13.68 2.98
CA PHE A 49 -3.75 -14.49 3.86
C PHE A 49 -4.15 -15.81 3.18
N PHE A 50 -4.64 -15.75 1.94
CA PHE A 50 -5.05 -16.96 1.21
C PHE A 50 -3.89 -17.87 0.84
N LYS A 51 -2.70 -17.35 0.57
CA LYS A 51 -1.48 -18.16 0.45
C LYS A 51 -1.21 -18.95 1.74
N ARG A 52 -1.35 -18.31 2.92
CA ARG A 52 -1.15 -18.99 4.21
C ARG A 52 -2.28 -19.95 4.53
N LEU A 53 -3.53 -19.59 4.21
CA LEU A 53 -4.69 -20.49 4.36
C LEU A 53 -4.47 -21.79 3.55
N GLY A 54 -4.02 -21.67 2.30
CA GLY A 54 -3.66 -22.82 1.46
C GLY A 54 -2.49 -23.64 2.02
N ALA A 55 -1.44 -22.99 2.55
CA ALA A 55 -0.33 -23.66 3.22
C ALA A 55 -0.80 -24.47 4.45
N ALA A 56 -1.83 -24.00 5.16
CA ALA A 56 -2.50 -24.72 6.25
C ALA A 56 -3.48 -25.81 5.75
N LYS A 57 -3.51 -26.12 4.44
CA LYS A 57 -4.43 -27.07 3.77
C LYS A 57 -5.91 -26.73 4.00
N LYS A 58 -6.23 -25.46 4.15
CA LYS A 58 -7.58 -24.92 4.23
C LYS A 58 -7.89 -24.12 2.96
N ASP A 59 -9.16 -23.87 2.70
CA ASP A 59 -9.66 -23.01 1.61
C ASP A 59 -10.75 -22.06 2.12
N ALA A 60 -11.39 -21.33 1.21
CA ALA A 60 -12.43 -20.34 1.54
C ALA A 60 -13.56 -20.90 2.43
N ARG A 61 -13.84 -22.18 2.40
CA ARG A 61 -14.86 -22.84 3.26
C ARG A 61 -14.53 -22.72 4.75
N ALA A 62 -13.25 -22.52 5.10
CA ALA A 62 -12.85 -22.29 6.48
C ALA A 62 -13.39 -20.95 7.04
N LEU A 63 -13.82 -20.04 6.17
CA LEU A 63 -14.35 -18.72 6.52
C LEU A 63 -15.90 -18.68 6.56
N ALA A 64 -16.58 -19.82 6.45
CA ALA A 64 -18.06 -19.89 6.34
C ALA A 64 -18.80 -19.22 7.52
N ASN A 65 -18.18 -19.12 8.69
CA ASN A 65 -18.74 -18.52 9.90
C ASN A 65 -18.09 -17.18 10.28
N VAL A 66 -17.30 -16.59 9.38
CA VAL A 66 -16.56 -15.36 9.63
C VAL A 66 -17.08 -14.26 8.71
N THR A 67 -17.49 -13.14 9.28
CA THR A 67 -17.93 -11.97 8.51
C THR A 67 -16.71 -11.24 7.95
N LEU A 68 -16.78 -10.81 6.68
CA LEU A 68 -15.65 -10.26 5.94
C LEU A 68 -15.80 -8.74 5.74
N ALA A 69 -14.79 -7.98 6.12
CA ALA A 69 -14.74 -6.55 5.83
C ALA A 69 -13.54 -6.20 4.95
N ALA A 70 -13.78 -5.37 3.95
CA ALA A 70 -12.75 -4.84 3.06
C ALA A 70 -12.74 -3.31 3.09
N ILE A 71 -11.55 -2.71 3.14
CA ILE A 71 -11.42 -1.24 3.19
C ILE A 71 -11.94 -0.55 1.93
N GLY A 72 -12.00 -1.24 0.81
CA GLY A 72 -12.41 -0.65 -0.46
C GLY A 72 -12.56 -1.65 -1.59
N SER A 73 -12.95 -1.15 -2.76
CA SER A 73 -13.29 -1.97 -3.93
C SER A 73 -12.17 -2.88 -4.43
N ALA A 74 -10.91 -2.42 -4.42
CA ALA A 74 -9.78 -3.26 -4.85
C ALA A 74 -9.58 -4.46 -3.91
N THR A 75 -9.75 -4.26 -2.59
CA THR A 75 -9.66 -5.32 -1.58
C THR A 75 -10.84 -6.29 -1.69
N ALA A 76 -12.05 -5.77 -1.93
CA ALA A 76 -13.24 -6.58 -2.16
C ALA A 76 -13.12 -7.41 -3.46
N LYS A 77 -12.53 -6.84 -4.52
CA LYS A 77 -12.23 -7.58 -5.74
C LYS A 77 -11.25 -8.73 -5.50
N ALA A 78 -10.20 -8.52 -4.72
CA ALA A 78 -9.28 -9.59 -4.36
C ALA A 78 -9.99 -10.73 -3.60
N LEU A 79 -10.93 -10.42 -2.68
CA LEU A 79 -11.76 -11.44 -2.04
C LEU A 79 -12.63 -12.21 -3.05
N ALA A 80 -13.19 -11.51 -4.04
CA ALA A 80 -14.03 -12.13 -5.08
C ALA A 80 -13.23 -13.12 -5.96
N GLU A 81 -11.93 -12.89 -6.18
CA GLU A 81 -11.04 -13.82 -6.89
C GLU A 81 -10.88 -15.17 -6.11
N HIS A 82 -11.12 -15.16 -4.79
CA HIS A 82 -11.19 -16.36 -3.96
C HIS A 82 -12.63 -16.88 -3.73
N GLY A 83 -13.61 -16.36 -4.49
CA GLY A 83 -15.01 -16.79 -4.42
C GLY A 83 -15.78 -16.25 -3.20
N LEU A 84 -15.30 -15.18 -2.57
CA LEU A 84 -15.92 -14.58 -1.39
C LEU A 84 -16.38 -13.15 -1.67
N THR A 85 -17.49 -12.78 -1.03
CA THR A 85 -18.00 -11.39 -1.07
C THR A 85 -17.70 -10.73 0.28
N ALA A 86 -17.21 -9.49 0.27
CA ALA A 86 -17.11 -8.72 1.49
C ALA A 86 -18.52 -8.31 1.97
N ASP A 87 -18.81 -8.60 3.24
CA ASP A 87 -20.08 -8.24 3.87
C ASP A 87 -20.16 -6.74 4.18
N LEU A 88 -18.98 -6.10 4.41
CA LEU A 88 -18.89 -4.69 4.72
C LEU A 88 -17.77 -4.02 3.91
N ILE A 89 -18.12 -2.94 3.21
CA ILE A 89 -17.21 -2.04 2.49
C ILE A 89 -17.66 -0.62 2.83
N PRO A 90 -16.81 0.26 3.39
CA PRO A 90 -17.19 1.64 3.69
C PRO A 90 -17.37 2.48 2.42
N SER A 91 -18.10 3.58 2.52
CA SER A 91 -18.36 4.50 1.40
C SER A 91 -17.12 5.28 0.97
N ALA A 92 -16.23 5.63 1.90
CA ALA A 92 -14.90 6.17 1.62
C ALA A 92 -13.84 5.16 2.06
N TYR A 93 -12.83 4.95 1.19
CA TYR A 93 -11.83 3.89 1.34
C TYR A 93 -10.70 4.30 2.32
N LYS A 94 -11.08 4.61 3.56
CA LYS A 94 -10.20 5.06 4.63
C LYS A 94 -10.36 4.20 5.87
N ALA A 95 -9.31 4.10 6.68
CA ALA A 95 -9.33 3.32 7.91
C ALA A 95 -10.34 3.86 8.93
N GLU A 96 -10.51 5.18 8.96
CA GLU A 96 -11.47 5.90 9.81
C GLU A 96 -12.92 5.51 9.47
N GLU A 97 -13.27 5.53 8.19
CA GLU A 97 -14.60 5.16 7.69
C GLU A 97 -14.88 3.67 7.89
N LEU A 98 -13.87 2.81 7.69
CA LEU A 98 -14.01 1.38 7.97
C LEU A 98 -14.23 1.14 9.47
N ALA A 99 -13.53 1.86 10.35
CA ALA A 99 -13.73 1.75 11.79
C ALA A 99 -15.14 2.19 12.20
N GLU A 100 -15.66 3.28 11.62
CA GLU A 100 -17.00 3.80 11.89
C GLU A 100 -18.08 2.82 11.40
N ALA A 101 -17.93 2.29 10.18
CA ALA A 101 -18.87 1.31 9.64
C ALA A 101 -18.90 0.01 10.47
N LEU A 102 -17.73 -0.48 10.90
CA LEU A 102 -17.62 -1.64 11.77
C LEU A 102 -18.19 -1.38 13.17
N ALA A 103 -18.08 -0.15 13.69
CA ALA A 103 -18.61 0.18 15.01
C ALA A 103 -20.14 0.02 15.13
N GLY A 104 -20.86 0.11 14.00
CA GLY A 104 -22.30 -0.14 13.95
C GLY A 104 -22.68 -1.63 14.00
N GLU A 105 -21.73 -2.53 13.70
CA GLU A 105 -21.95 -3.97 13.53
C GLU A 105 -21.30 -4.81 14.65
N ILE A 106 -20.35 -4.23 15.39
CA ILE A 106 -19.54 -4.90 16.38
C ILE A 106 -20.12 -4.69 17.78
N THR A 107 -20.12 -5.74 18.58
CA THR A 107 -20.43 -5.68 20.01
C THR A 107 -19.16 -5.89 20.86
N ALA A 108 -19.18 -5.36 22.09
CA ALA A 108 -18.06 -5.57 23.02
C ALA A 108 -17.82 -7.07 23.25
N GLY A 109 -16.55 -7.48 23.17
CA GLY A 109 -16.13 -8.88 23.26
C GLY A 109 -16.02 -9.61 21.92
N ASP A 110 -16.52 -9.04 20.81
CA ASP A 110 -16.32 -9.63 19.49
C ASP A 110 -14.83 -9.73 19.15
N LYS A 111 -14.41 -10.90 18.70
CA LYS A 111 -13.04 -11.15 18.24
C LYS A 111 -12.90 -10.78 16.76
N ILE A 112 -11.92 -9.97 16.47
CA ILE A 112 -11.63 -9.45 15.13
C ILE A 112 -10.20 -9.83 14.75
N LEU A 113 -10.05 -10.47 13.59
CA LEU A 113 -8.75 -10.67 12.97
C LEU A 113 -8.50 -9.57 11.94
N LEU A 114 -7.43 -8.81 12.11
CA LEU A 114 -6.97 -7.80 11.17
C LEU A 114 -5.68 -8.28 10.50
N ALA A 115 -5.79 -8.80 9.28
CA ALA A 115 -4.66 -9.25 8.47
C ALA A 115 -4.16 -8.11 7.56
N ARG A 116 -2.97 -7.55 7.85
CA ARG A 116 -2.50 -6.34 7.18
C ARG A 116 -0.99 -6.32 6.95
N ALA A 117 -0.48 -5.25 6.33
CA ALA A 117 0.94 -4.96 6.27
C ALA A 117 1.54 -4.81 7.68
N LYS A 118 2.81 -5.19 7.85
CA LYS A 118 3.58 -5.01 9.09
C LYS A 118 3.59 -3.55 9.56
N VAL A 119 3.81 -2.64 8.61
CA VAL A 119 3.78 -1.19 8.87
C VAL A 119 2.47 -0.63 8.34
N ALA A 120 1.59 -0.20 9.22
CA ALA A 120 0.31 0.43 8.90
C ALA A 120 -0.14 1.33 10.06
N ARG A 121 -1.09 2.24 9.78
CA ARG A 121 -1.64 3.14 10.81
C ARG A 121 -2.43 2.36 11.87
N GLU A 122 -2.30 2.75 13.13
CA GLU A 122 -2.99 2.10 14.26
C GLU A 122 -4.44 2.58 14.46
N VAL A 123 -4.91 3.55 13.68
CA VAL A 123 -6.25 4.15 13.81
C VAL A 123 -7.35 3.08 13.85
N LEU A 124 -7.35 2.12 12.91
CA LEU A 124 -8.38 1.10 12.84
C LEU A 124 -8.38 0.19 14.06
N PRO A 125 -7.30 -0.51 14.44
CA PRO A 125 -7.33 -1.39 15.60
C PRO A 125 -7.57 -0.64 16.92
N GLU A 126 -7.07 0.59 17.07
CA GLU A 126 -7.34 1.41 18.25
C GLU A 126 -8.82 1.78 18.37
N SER A 127 -9.46 2.18 17.26
CA SER A 127 -10.87 2.52 17.23
C SER A 127 -11.75 1.31 17.58
N LEU A 128 -11.43 0.13 17.04
CA LEU A 128 -12.16 -1.10 17.34
C LEU A 128 -12.00 -1.54 18.81
N ARG A 129 -10.79 -1.40 19.37
CA ARG A 129 -10.56 -1.68 20.80
C ARG A 129 -11.30 -0.72 21.73
N LYS A 130 -11.47 0.55 21.35
CA LYS A 130 -12.22 1.55 22.13
C LYS A 130 -13.69 1.19 22.30
N ILE A 131 -14.30 0.49 21.36
CA ILE A 131 -15.68 0.00 21.45
C ILE A 131 -15.79 -1.37 22.12
N GLY A 132 -14.69 -1.89 22.66
CA GLY A 132 -14.63 -3.14 23.43
C GLY A 132 -14.36 -4.39 22.62
N ALA A 133 -14.01 -4.29 21.34
CA ALA A 133 -13.62 -5.45 20.54
C ALA A 133 -12.24 -6.01 20.95
N ILE A 134 -12.06 -7.31 20.81
CA ILE A 134 -10.77 -7.99 20.95
C ILE A 134 -10.13 -8.07 19.58
N VAL A 135 -9.09 -7.30 19.33
CA VAL A 135 -8.48 -7.17 18.01
C VAL A 135 -7.10 -7.80 17.96
N ASP A 136 -7.00 -8.89 17.21
CA ASP A 136 -5.74 -9.54 16.87
C ASP A 136 -5.24 -8.96 15.54
N VAL A 137 -4.13 -8.24 15.60
CA VAL A 137 -3.45 -7.68 14.43
C VAL A 137 -2.33 -8.61 14.01
N VAL A 138 -2.39 -9.14 12.79
CA VAL A 138 -1.40 -10.06 12.28
C VAL A 138 -0.77 -9.54 11.00
N THR A 139 0.54 -9.74 10.87
CA THR A 139 1.27 -9.36 9.66
C THR A 139 1.04 -10.39 8.56
N ALA A 140 0.37 -9.98 7.50
CA ALA A 140 0.17 -10.80 6.31
C ALA A 140 1.34 -10.67 5.33
N TYR A 141 1.92 -9.45 5.22
CA TYR A 141 3.04 -9.15 4.33
C TYR A 141 3.86 -7.97 4.86
N GLU A 142 5.04 -7.78 4.29
CA GLU A 142 5.88 -6.62 4.55
C GLU A 142 6.09 -5.82 3.27
N THR A 143 6.30 -4.51 3.42
CA THR A 143 6.73 -3.63 2.35
C THR A 143 8.17 -3.22 2.65
N VAL A 144 9.09 -3.52 1.75
CA VAL A 144 10.50 -3.15 1.87
C VAL A 144 10.88 -2.16 0.79
N ALA A 145 11.84 -1.31 1.07
CA ALA A 145 12.46 -0.48 0.05
C ALA A 145 13.29 -1.40 -0.85
N ASP A 146 12.92 -1.48 -2.11
CA ASP A 146 13.61 -2.27 -3.13
C ASP A 146 13.27 -1.71 -4.52
N CYS A 147 14.21 -1.84 -5.43
CA CYS A 147 14.02 -1.45 -6.81
C CYS A 147 14.68 -2.50 -7.71
N GLU A 148 13.88 -3.31 -8.36
CA GLU A 148 14.38 -4.37 -9.24
C GLU A 148 15.24 -3.81 -10.39
N ASN A 149 14.92 -2.59 -10.87
CA ASN A 149 15.63 -1.92 -11.95
C ASN A 149 16.58 -0.82 -11.42
N LYS A 150 17.14 -1.00 -10.22
CA LYS A 150 18.03 -0.02 -9.59
C LYS A 150 19.22 0.36 -10.47
N ASP A 151 19.89 -0.64 -11.05
CA ASP A 151 21.09 -0.43 -11.86
C ASP A 151 20.75 0.32 -13.15
N GLU A 152 19.63 -0.02 -13.81
CA GLU A 152 19.14 0.71 -14.99
C GLU A 152 18.79 2.16 -14.66
N LEU A 153 18.12 2.40 -13.52
CA LEU A 153 17.82 3.75 -13.04
C LEU A 153 19.11 4.56 -12.80
N ILE A 154 20.09 3.96 -12.13
CA ILE A 154 21.37 4.60 -11.86
C ILE A 154 22.08 4.96 -13.17
N GLU A 155 22.18 4.04 -14.12
CA GLU A 155 22.80 4.25 -15.43
C GLU A 155 22.10 5.37 -16.21
N ALA A 156 20.77 5.37 -16.22
CA ALA A 156 19.97 6.41 -16.87
C ALA A 156 20.14 7.79 -16.22
N LEU A 157 20.30 7.85 -14.89
CA LEU A 157 20.61 9.10 -14.18
C LEU A 157 22.05 9.55 -14.43
N GLU A 158 23.01 8.65 -14.44
CA GLU A 158 24.44 8.96 -14.70
C GLU A 158 24.65 9.48 -16.11
N SER A 159 24.03 8.85 -17.10
CA SER A 159 24.10 9.25 -18.51
C SER A 159 23.28 10.50 -18.86
N GLY A 160 22.33 10.91 -18.01
CA GLY A 160 21.38 11.99 -18.28
C GLY A 160 20.21 11.56 -19.18
N GLU A 161 20.04 10.26 -19.48
CA GLU A 161 18.89 9.73 -20.21
C GLU A 161 17.60 9.91 -19.41
N ALA A 162 17.63 9.70 -18.09
CA ALA A 162 16.51 10.00 -17.21
C ALA A 162 16.40 11.52 -16.97
N SER A 163 15.61 12.19 -17.77
CA SER A 163 15.37 13.64 -17.66
C SER A 163 14.36 14.02 -16.60
N ILE A 164 13.47 13.11 -16.21
CA ILE A 164 12.47 13.29 -15.11
C ILE A 164 12.44 12.07 -14.21
N VAL A 165 12.27 12.32 -12.90
CA VAL A 165 11.88 11.32 -11.91
C VAL A 165 10.55 11.70 -11.27
N THR A 166 9.56 10.80 -11.30
CA THR A 166 8.21 11.04 -10.78
C THR A 166 8.02 10.44 -9.39
N PHE A 167 7.36 11.18 -8.51
CA PHE A 167 7.04 10.76 -7.15
C PHE A 167 5.54 10.87 -6.89
N THR A 168 4.89 9.75 -6.64
CA THR A 168 3.44 9.66 -6.41
C THR A 168 3.04 9.66 -4.93
N SER A 169 4.02 9.68 -4.02
CA SER A 169 3.80 9.77 -2.57
C SER A 169 5.09 10.15 -1.84
N SER A 170 4.95 10.57 -0.58
CA SER A 170 6.11 10.82 0.31
C SER A 170 6.93 9.56 0.57
N SER A 171 6.29 8.40 0.68
CA SER A 171 6.98 7.12 0.86
C SER A 171 7.80 6.73 -0.37
N THR A 172 7.35 7.05 -1.58
CA THR A 172 8.14 6.84 -2.80
C THR A 172 9.45 7.64 -2.75
N VAL A 173 9.41 8.89 -2.24
CA VAL A 173 10.62 9.70 -2.05
C VAL A 173 11.58 9.02 -1.09
N THR A 174 11.12 8.72 0.13
CA THR A 174 11.99 8.16 1.18
C THR A 174 12.57 6.80 0.78
N ASN A 175 11.76 5.94 0.18
CA ASN A 175 12.20 4.61 -0.24
C ASN A 175 13.18 4.68 -1.41
N LEU A 176 12.96 5.56 -2.40
CA LEU A 176 13.92 5.72 -3.50
C LEU A 176 15.27 6.26 -3.01
N LEU A 177 15.27 7.18 -2.06
CA LEU A 177 16.51 7.69 -1.45
C LEU A 177 17.26 6.58 -0.69
N GLU A 178 16.54 5.70 0.00
CA GLU A 178 17.11 4.52 0.67
C GLU A 178 17.71 3.54 -0.35
N VAL A 179 16.98 3.25 -1.43
CA VAL A 179 17.44 2.38 -2.52
C VAL A 179 18.71 2.94 -3.18
N LEU A 180 18.75 4.23 -3.47
CA LEU A 180 19.91 4.86 -4.13
C LEU A 180 21.12 4.97 -3.18
N GLY A 181 20.90 5.07 -1.86
CA GLY A 181 21.98 5.13 -0.87
C GLY A 181 22.97 6.26 -1.16
N ASP A 182 24.25 5.91 -1.33
CA ASP A 182 25.33 6.88 -1.61
C ASP A 182 25.19 7.57 -2.97
N LYS A 183 24.40 7.00 -3.89
CA LYS A 183 24.17 7.55 -5.25
C LYS A 183 22.95 8.49 -5.33
N LYS A 184 22.29 8.81 -4.21
CA LYS A 184 21.10 9.68 -4.17
C LYS A 184 21.29 11.07 -4.80
N GLU A 185 22.52 11.59 -4.80
CA GLU A 185 22.86 12.88 -5.44
C GLU A 185 22.61 12.87 -6.96
N LEU A 186 22.54 11.71 -7.61
CA LEU A 186 22.20 11.58 -9.02
C LEU A 186 20.81 12.14 -9.34
N LEU A 187 19.89 12.18 -8.38
CA LEU A 187 18.57 12.78 -8.56
C LEU A 187 18.64 14.28 -8.94
N ASN A 188 19.73 14.98 -8.61
CA ASN A 188 19.92 16.37 -9.02
C ASN A 188 20.15 16.54 -10.53
N LYS A 189 20.41 15.45 -11.26
CA LYS A 189 20.57 15.49 -12.72
C LYS A 189 19.25 15.45 -13.48
N ALA A 190 18.14 15.13 -12.80
CA ALA A 190 16.81 15.02 -13.40
C ALA A 190 15.84 16.05 -12.81
N ALA A 191 14.82 16.43 -13.57
CA ALA A 191 13.70 17.20 -13.05
C ALA A 191 12.84 16.32 -12.14
N LEU A 192 12.64 16.71 -10.88
CA LEU A 192 11.84 15.96 -9.94
C LEU A 192 10.37 16.41 -10.00
N ALA A 193 9.48 15.49 -10.27
CA ALA A 193 8.03 15.73 -10.41
C ALA A 193 7.26 15.13 -9.24
N ALA A 194 6.56 15.96 -8.48
CA ALA A 194 5.75 15.55 -7.33
C ALA A 194 4.26 15.61 -7.65
N ILE A 195 3.52 14.57 -7.24
CA ILE A 195 2.07 14.48 -7.42
C ILE A 195 1.30 15.51 -6.59
N GLY A 196 1.90 16.06 -5.55
CA GLY A 196 1.22 17.03 -4.68
C GLY A 196 2.15 17.61 -3.61
N PRO A 197 1.62 18.56 -2.80
CA PRO A 197 2.42 19.37 -1.87
C PRO A 197 3.11 18.53 -0.79
N VAL A 198 2.47 17.51 -0.26
CA VAL A 198 3.05 16.65 0.79
C VAL A 198 4.28 15.89 0.25
N THR A 199 4.22 15.41 -0.99
CA THR A 199 5.34 14.76 -1.67
C THR A 199 6.46 15.76 -1.98
N ALA A 200 6.10 16.95 -2.46
CA ALA A 200 7.05 18.05 -2.72
C ALA A 200 7.78 18.50 -1.45
N ASP A 201 7.05 18.62 -0.33
CA ASP A 201 7.65 18.99 0.95
C ASP A 201 8.57 17.89 1.50
N THR A 202 8.27 16.62 1.20
CA THR A 202 9.17 15.52 1.54
C THR A 202 10.47 15.61 0.75
N LEU A 203 10.43 15.90 -0.55
CA LEU A 203 11.63 16.16 -1.36
C LEU A 203 12.46 17.30 -0.76
N LYS A 204 11.83 18.44 -0.41
CA LYS A 204 12.52 19.58 0.20
C LYS A 204 13.17 19.25 1.54
N LYS A 205 12.50 18.47 2.40
CA LYS A 205 13.08 18.00 3.68
C LYS A 205 14.35 17.17 3.49
N HIS A 206 14.48 16.48 2.35
CA HIS A 206 15.67 15.73 1.99
C HIS A 206 16.68 16.53 1.15
N GLY A 207 16.46 17.84 0.98
CA GLY A 207 17.39 18.74 0.28
C GLY A 207 17.20 18.83 -1.25
N TYR A 208 16.10 18.30 -1.77
CA TYR A 208 15.79 18.33 -3.21
C TYR A 208 14.71 19.38 -3.53
N THR A 209 14.85 20.03 -4.70
CA THR A 209 13.86 21.00 -5.17
C THR A 209 13.02 20.37 -6.28
N PRO A 210 11.73 20.11 -6.06
CA PRO A 210 10.86 19.62 -7.13
C PRO A 210 10.68 20.71 -8.20
N ALA A 211 10.98 20.37 -9.45
CA ALA A 211 10.82 21.25 -10.61
C ALA A 211 9.36 21.27 -11.09
N ILE A 212 8.63 20.18 -10.85
CA ILE A 212 7.26 19.98 -11.32
C ILE A 212 6.39 19.59 -10.13
N ASN A 213 5.25 20.31 -9.96
CA ASN A 213 4.22 19.98 -8.99
C ASN A 213 2.88 19.91 -9.71
N ALA A 214 2.15 18.83 -9.55
CA ALA A 214 0.81 18.71 -10.09
C ALA A 214 -0.16 19.68 -9.38
N ALA A 215 -1.04 20.30 -10.14
CA ALA A 215 -2.12 21.13 -9.62
C ALA A 215 -3.27 20.28 -9.09
N GLU A 216 -3.56 19.15 -9.74
CA GLU A 216 -4.45 18.11 -9.28
C GLU A 216 -3.64 16.92 -8.80
N TYR A 217 -3.94 16.42 -7.58
CA TYR A 217 -3.15 15.38 -6.89
C TYR A 217 -3.53 13.97 -7.38
N THR A 218 -3.58 13.81 -8.70
CA THR A 218 -3.89 12.59 -9.42
C THR A 218 -2.77 12.23 -10.39
N ILE A 219 -2.77 11.00 -10.89
CA ILE A 219 -1.82 10.58 -11.94
C ILE A 219 -1.99 11.44 -13.19
N ASP A 220 -3.24 11.71 -13.59
CA ASP A 220 -3.55 12.55 -14.76
C ASP A 220 -3.08 14.00 -14.57
N GLY A 221 -3.24 14.54 -13.35
CA GLY A 221 -2.73 15.86 -13.00
C GLY A 221 -1.19 15.93 -13.06
N LEU A 222 -0.50 14.89 -12.59
CA LEU A 222 0.95 14.79 -12.68
C LEU A 222 1.40 14.70 -14.14
N MET A 223 0.72 13.89 -14.95
CA MET A 223 0.97 13.78 -16.39
C MET A 223 0.82 15.12 -17.11
N THR A 224 -0.26 15.84 -16.81
CA THR A 224 -0.51 17.18 -17.36
C THR A 224 0.59 18.17 -16.97
N ALA A 225 1.04 18.14 -15.72
CA ALA A 225 2.10 19.01 -15.23
C ALA A 225 3.45 18.72 -15.93
N ILE A 226 3.77 17.44 -16.15
CA ILE A 226 4.99 17.02 -16.89
C ILE A 226 4.91 17.48 -18.34
N THR A 227 3.79 17.25 -19.03
CA THR A 227 3.60 17.68 -20.42
C THR A 227 3.74 19.19 -20.57
N ASN A 228 3.15 19.96 -19.65
CA ASN A 228 3.25 21.42 -19.64
C ASN A 228 4.67 21.93 -19.36
N PHE A 229 5.46 21.16 -18.63
CA PHE A 229 6.87 21.52 -18.33
C PHE A 229 7.74 21.44 -19.60
N TYR A 230 7.50 20.47 -20.47
CA TYR A 230 8.26 20.30 -21.72
C TYR A 230 7.73 21.13 -22.91
N ASN A 231 6.48 21.56 -22.86
CA ASN A 231 5.87 22.37 -23.93
C ASN A 231 6.14 23.89 -23.76
N LYS A 232 6.98 24.27 -22.78
CA LYS A 232 7.44 25.62 -22.58
C LYS A 232 8.77 25.86 -23.32
#